data_65503834ab349718512f906d0b0cfffb
#
_entry.id   65503834ab349718512f906d0b0cfffb
#
_cell.length_a   1.000
_cell.length_b   1.000
_cell.length_c   1.000
_cell.angle_alpha   90.00
_cell.angle_beta   90.00
_cell.angle_gamma   90.00
#
_symmetry.space_group_name_H-M   'P 1'
#
loop_
_entity.id
_entity.type
_entity.pdbx_description
1 polymer ?
#
loop_
_entity_poly.entity_id
_entity_poly.type
_entity_poly.pdbx_seq_one_letter_code
_entity_poly.pdbx_strand_id
1 'polypeptide(L)'
;MRKYLIFICTVLLASCLNNDFLERYPLGDPTAETAFETYDNFKAYAWGLYETLPSLGYGSENSTDDISYNQTRGTSESNWIRKLVTIPDKKDNTSWNYYSYIRRVNLMLDRIDGSKMTDVEKANWRSVGYFFRSYRYLSLLSAYGGVPWIDHVLSDDETELIKGPRASRDEIAGHILEDLQFAEKNINVNGEGRNTINKACVQALLSRFCLFEGTWRKYHGLNNAETYLRECKRVSAELIQTYPNVADCYDDLSVHWN
;
A
#
# COMPACT_ATOMS: atom_id res chain seq x y z
N MET A 1 69.46 -6.91 -6.23
CA MET A 1 68.46 -7.58 -5.36
C MET A 1 67.44 -6.59 -4.79
N ARG A 2 67.83 -5.45 -4.17
CA ARG A 2 66.88 -4.47 -3.55
C ARG A 2 65.87 -3.83 -4.52
N LYS A 3 66.26 -3.63 -5.81
CA LYS A 3 65.36 -3.05 -6.85
C LYS A 3 64.28 -4.04 -7.31
N TYR A 4 64.62 -5.34 -7.36
CA TYR A 4 63.61 -6.36 -7.71
C TYR A 4 62.63 -6.66 -6.58
N LEU A 5 63.09 -6.50 -5.34
CA LEU A 5 62.22 -6.62 -4.16
C LEU A 5 61.13 -5.56 -4.13
N ILE A 6 61.51 -4.30 -4.46
CA ILE A 6 60.56 -3.14 -4.52
C ILE A 6 59.54 -3.36 -5.65
N PHE A 7 60.01 -3.87 -6.82
CA PHE A 7 59.10 -4.14 -7.93
C PHE A 7 58.08 -5.26 -7.62
N ILE A 8 58.52 -6.33 -6.94
CA ILE A 8 57.63 -7.42 -6.50
C ILE A 8 56.62 -6.90 -5.46
N CYS A 9 57.03 -6.05 -4.51
CA CYS A 9 56.09 -5.46 -3.55
C CYS A 9 55.06 -4.53 -4.21
N THR A 10 55.45 -3.76 -5.24
CA THR A 10 54.48 -2.92 -5.98
C THR A 10 53.47 -3.72 -6.79
N VAL A 11 53.84 -4.85 -7.38
CA VAL A 11 52.97 -5.74 -8.11
C VAL A 11 51.96 -6.45 -7.16
N LEU A 12 52.42 -6.82 -5.95
CA LEU A 12 51.56 -7.42 -4.94
C LEU A 12 50.53 -6.44 -4.35
N LEU A 13 50.87 -5.16 -4.23
CA LEU A 13 49.98 -4.13 -3.78
C LEU A 13 48.93 -3.73 -4.83
N ALA A 14 49.21 -3.89 -6.11
CA ALA A 14 48.24 -3.65 -7.19
C ALA A 14 47.14 -4.72 -7.31
N SER A 15 47.37 -5.90 -6.74
CA SER A 15 46.40 -7.00 -6.75
C SER A 15 45.20 -6.82 -5.81
N CYS A 16 45.23 -5.82 -4.92
CA CYS A 16 44.15 -5.54 -3.96
C CYS A 16 43.13 -4.52 -4.45
N LEU A 17 43.21 -4.08 -5.72
CA LEU A 17 42.33 -3.03 -6.26
C LEU A 17 41.02 -3.60 -6.88
N ASN A 18 40.79 -4.90 -6.79
CA ASN A 18 39.52 -5.47 -7.23
C ASN A 18 38.54 -5.49 -6.06
N ASN A 19 37.74 -4.44 -5.93
CA ASN A 19 36.67 -4.33 -4.92
C ASN A 19 35.59 -5.41 -5.11
N ASP A 20 35.47 -6.01 -6.30
CA ASP A 20 34.47 -7.05 -6.61
C ASP A 20 34.71 -8.38 -5.89
N PHE A 21 35.91 -8.62 -5.32
CA PHE A 21 36.23 -9.91 -4.68
C PHE A 21 35.50 -10.09 -3.34
N LEU A 22 35.09 -9.02 -2.68
CA LEU A 22 34.40 -9.06 -1.40
C LEU A 22 32.86 -8.96 -1.55
N GLU A 23 32.37 -8.56 -2.70
CA GLU A 23 30.94 -8.55 -3.01
C GLU A 23 30.49 -9.89 -3.57
N ARG A 24 30.51 -10.93 -2.72
CA ARG A 24 29.85 -12.19 -3.05
C ARG A 24 28.38 -12.07 -2.66
N TYR A 25 27.56 -11.76 -3.65
CA TYR A 25 26.12 -11.98 -3.49
C TYR A 25 25.88 -13.48 -3.25
N PRO A 26 25.03 -13.86 -2.27
CA PRO A 26 24.65 -15.25 -2.08
C PRO A 26 24.09 -15.79 -3.39
N LEU A 27 24.65 -16.90 -3.91
CA LEU A 27 24.25 -17.50 -5.18
C LEU A 27 22.79 -18.02 -5.20
N GLY A 28 22.08 -17.94 -4.08
CA GLY A 28 20.70 -18.42 -3.94
C GLY A 28 19.70 -17.35 -3.54
N ASP A 29 20.13 -16.16 -3.14
CA ASP A 29 19.21 -15.09 -2.77
C ASP A 29 19.04 -14.13 -3.96
N PRO A 30 17.80 -13.79 -4.35
CA PRO A 30 17.56 -12.82 -5.39
C PRO A 30 18.13 -11.47 -4.94
N THR A 31 19.05 -10.90 -5.71
CA THR A 31 19.50 -9.52 -5.50
C THR A 31 18.32 -8.58 -5.74
N ALA A 32 18.36 -7.36 -5.15
CA ALA A 32 17.32 -6.38 -5.40
C ALA A 32 17.12 -6.07 -6.90
N GLU A 33 18.12 -6.31 -7.72
CA GLU A 33 18.07 -6.16 -9.18
C GLU A 33 17.33 -7.32 -9.84
N THR A 34 17.64 -8.55 -9.46
CA THR A 34 17.00 -9.75 -10.03
C THR A 34 15.60 -10.01 -9.48
N ALA A 35 15.29 -9.48 -8.30
CA ALA A 35 13.97 -9.61 -7.67
C ALA A 35 12.86 -8.85 -8.39
N PHE A 36 13.18 -7.92 -9.32
CA PHE A 36 12.22 -7.07 -10.03
C PHE A 36 12.46 -7.05 -11.54
N GLU A 37 12.83 -8.19 -12.12
CA GLU A 37 13.17 -8.27 -13.54
C GLU A 37 11.97 -8.71 -14.41
N THR A 38 11.20 -9.68 -13.94
CA THR A 38 10.15 -10.34 -14.71
C THR A 38 8.77 -10.18 -14.06
N TYR A 39 7.71 -10.45 -14.83
CA TYR A 39 6.34 -10.49 -14.35
C TYR A 39 6.15 -11.36 -13.10
N ASP A 40 6.71 -12.58 -13.10
CA ASP A 40 6.60 -13.52 -11.99
C ASP A 40 7.32 -13.03 -10.73
N ASN A 41 8.42 -12.30 -10.89
CA ASN A 41 9.11 -11.67 -9.77
C ASN A 41 8.22 -10.59 -9.11
N PHE A 42 7.60 -9.73 -9.91
CA PHE A 42 6.64 -8.73 -9.40
C PHE A 42 5.44 -9.39 -8.73
N LYS A 43 4.91 -10.46 -9.33
CA LYS A 43 3.82 -11.24 -8.75
C LYS A 43 4.19 -11.80 -7.38
N ALA A 44 5.34 -12.46 -7.27
CA ALA A 44 5.83 -13.02 -6.01
C ALA A 44 6.00 -11.93 -4.92
N TYR A 45 6.58 -10.78 -5.29
CA TYR A 45 6.73 -9.66 -4.37
C TYR A 45 5.38 -9.08 -3.93
N ALA A 46 4.47 -8.86 -4.88
CA ALA A 46 3.15 -8.28 -4.62
C ALA A 46 2.30 -9.12 -3.66
N TRP A 47 2.50 -10.45 -3.62
CA TRP A 47 1.82 -11.32 -2.64
C TRP A 47 2.14 -10.93 -1.20
N GLY A 48 3.38 -10.49 -0.92
CA GLY A 48 3.75 -9.95 0.38
C GLY A 48 3.01 -8.66 0.76
N LEU A 49 2.47 -7.91 -0.21
CA LEU A 49 1.71 -6.69 0.07
C LEU A 49 0.32 -6.98 0.65
N TYR A 50 -0.21 -8.20 0.45
CA TYR A 50 -1.52 -8.59 1.01
C TYR A 50 -1.52 -8.65 2.54
N GLU A 51 -0.37 -8.79 3.20
CA GLU A 51 -0.25 -8.66 4.66
C GLU A 51 -0.73 -7.28 5.17
N THR A 52 -0.81 -6.31 4.25
CA THR A 52 -1.33 -4.97 4.51
C THR A 52 -2.83 -4.95 4.79
N LEU A 53 -3.57 -5.90 4.22
CA LEU A 53 -5.02 -6.00 4.41
C LEU A 53 -5.34 -6.58 5.79
N PRO A 54 -6.44 -6.14 6.42
CA PRO A 54 -6.85 -6.72 7.69
C PRO A 54 -7.20 -8.20 7.48
N SER A 55 -6.84 -9.01 8.46
CA SER A 55 -7.34 -10.38 8.50
C SER A 55 -8.86 -10.36 8.70
N LEU A 56 -9.56 -11.15 7.91
CA LEU A 56 -10.97 -11.44 8.17
C LEU A 56 -11.03 -12.30 9.43
N GLY A 57 -11.37 -11.71 10.54
CA GLY A 57 -11.49 -12.41 11.82
C GLY A 57 -12.39 -11.65 12.78
N TYR A 58 -12.97 -12.35 13.71
CA TYR A 58 -13.90 -11.84 14.72
C TYR A 58 -13.35 -10.66 15.55
N GLY A 59 -12.06 -10.37 15.48
CA GLY A 59 -11.43 -9.28 16.21
C GLY A 59 -11.66 -7.87 15.64
N SER A 60 -12.01 -7.76 14.36
CA SER A 60 -12.23 -6.43 13.73
C SER A 60 -13.59 -5.82 14.06
N GLU A 61 -14.53 -6.63 14.50
CA GLU A 61 -15.89 -6.21 14.84
C GLU A 61 -16.01 -5.69 16.28
N ASN A 62 -15.01 -5.93 17.11
CA ASN A 62 -14.98 -5.49 18.52
C ASN A 62 -14.98 -3.96 18.71
N SER A 63 -14.86 -3.20 17.61
CA SER A 63 -14.86 -1.72 17.62
C SER A 63 -16.18 -1.12 17.14
N THR A 64 -17.17 -1.94 16.79
CA THR A 64 -18.48 -1.49 16.32
C THR A 64 -19.53 -1.67 17.41
N ASP A 65 -20.58 -0.89 17.34
CA ASP A 65 -21.74 -0.97 18.23
C ASP A 65 -22.63 -2.18 17.92
N ASP A 66 -22.40 -2.88 16.81
CA ASP A 66 -23.13 -4.10 16.42
C ASP A 66 -22.77 -5.31 17.29
N ILE A 67 -21.57 -5.32 17.87
CA ILE A 67 -21.15 -6.32 18.83
C ILE A 67 -21.02 -5.65 20.19
N SER A 68 -22.08 -5.61 20.90
CA SER A 68 -22.09 -5.38 22.34
C SER A 68 -21.42 -6.58 23.01
N TYR A 69 -20.12 -6.55 23.12
CA TYR A 69 -19.39 -7.51 23.91
C TYR A 69 -19.81 -7.31 25.36
N ASN A 70 -20.65 -8.19 25.85
CA ASN A 70 -20.92 -8.34 27.27
C ASN A 70 -19.68 -8.95 27.94
N GLN A 71 -18.57 -8.23 27.86
CA GLN A 71 -17.32 -8.60 28.52
C GLN A 71 -17.25 -7.99 29.90
N THR A 72 -17.97 -8.60 30.81
CA THR A 72 -17.69 -8.48 32.23
C THR A 72 -16.36 -9.14 32.63
N ARG A 73 -15.59 -9.70 31.70
CA ARG A 73 -14.42 -10.53 31.97
C ARG A 73 -13.20 -10.28 31.09
N GLY A 74 -12.94 -9.11 30.61
CA GLY A 74 -11.75 -8.89 29.83
C GLY A 74 -11.22 -7.49 29.95
N THR A 75 -9.92 -7.38 30.01
CA THR A 75 -9.15 -6.13 30.02
C THR A 75 -9.13 -5.38 28.69
N SER A 76 -9.78 -5.92 27.67
CA SER A 76 -9.97 -5.25 26.36
C SER A 76 -11.41 -4.81 26.22
N GLU A 77 -11.78 -3.81 26.98
CA GLU A 77 -13.03 -3.10 26.77
C GLU A 77 -12.93 -2.30 25.50
N SER A 78 -13.94 -2.40 24.65
CA SER A 78 -14.12 -1.47 23.56
C SER A 78 -14.12 -0.06 24.14
N ASN A 79 -13.06 0.68 23.94
CA ASN A 79 -12.91 2.07 24.41
C ASN A 79 -14.00 2.98 23.87
N TRP A 80 -14.69 2.53 22.84
CA TRP A 80 -15.81 3.19 22.20
C TRP A 80 -17.05 3.30 23.08
N ILE A 81 -17.46 2.19 23.68
CA ILE A 81 -18.66 2.10 24.52
C ILE A 81 -18.45 2.88 25.82
N ARG A 82 -17.23 2.93 26.32
CA ARG A 82 -16.90 3.59 27.59
C ARG A 82 -16.47 5.05 27.48
N LYS A 83 -16.52 5.66 26.31
CA LYS A 83 -16.11 7.05 26.08
C LYS A 83 -14.70 7.41 26.53
N LEU A 84 -13.83 6.43 26.64
CA LEU A 84 -12.44 6.66 26.97
C LEU A 84 -11.62 6.80 25.68
N VAL A 85 -12.17 7.52 24.71
CA VAL A 85 -11.39 7.99 23.56
C VAL A 85 -10.51 9.11 24.06
N THR A 86 -9.39 8.75 24.63
CA THR A 86 -8.30 9.71 24.86
C THR A 86 -7.62 9.95 23.52
N ILE A 87 -7.30 11.21 23.26
CA ILE A 87 -6.38 11.53 22.16
C ILE A 87 -5.12 10.70 22.39
N PRO A 88 -4.69 9.84 21.45
CA PRO A 88 -3.52 9.02 21.62
C PRO A 88 -2.34 9.89 22.03
N ASP A 89 -1.66 9.53 23.13
CA ASP A 89 -0.41 10.18 23.51
C ASP A 89 0.57 10.01 22.33
N LYS A 90 1.45 11.01 22.11
CA LYS A 90 2.47 11.00 21.04
C LYS A 90 3.34 9.74 20.99
N LYS A 91 3.24 8.90 22.01
CA LYS A 91 3.96 7.63 22.13
C LYS A 91 3.24 6.42 21.54
N ASP A 92 1.93 6.50 21.28
CA ASP A 92 1.18 5.41 20.63
C ASP A 92 1.34 5.48 19.12
N ASN A 93 2.43 4.94 18.66
CA ASN A 93 2.92 5.03 17.27
C ASN A 93 2.38 3.94 16.34
N THR A 94 1.33 3.22 16.69
CA THR A 94 0.89 2.06 15.90
C THR A 94 0.47 2.42 14.47
N SER A 95 -0.12 3.61 14.28
CA SER A 95 -0.58 4.03 12.96
C SER A 95 0.53 4.55 12.04
N TRP A 96 1.66 5.00 12.61
CA TRP A 96 2.82 5.40 11.80
C TRP A 96 3.55 4.21 11.17
N ASN A 97 3.32 2.99 11.64
CA ASN A 97 3.83 1.78 11.02
C ASN A 97 3.30 1.58 9.58
N TYR A 98 2.25 2.30 9.18
CA TYR A 98 1.76 2.27 7.80
C TYR A 98 2.80 2.72 6.78
N TYR A 99 3.75 3.58 7.17
CA TYR A 99 4.84 3.99 6.29
C TYR A 99 5.81 2.84 5.95
N SER A 100 5.94 1.84 6.79
CA SER A 100 6.71 0.63 6.46
C SER A 100 6.07 -0.13 5.29
N TYR A 101 4.74 -0.20 5.24
CA TYR A 101 4.00 -0.80 4.13
C TYR A 101 4.07 0.07 2.87
N ILE A 102 3.93 1.40 3.00
CA ILE A 102 4.06 2.35 1.89
C ILE A 102 5.46 2.22 1.27
N ARG A 103 6.51 2.12 2.08
CA ARG A 103 7.88 1.89 1.60
C ARG A 103 8.01 0.59 0.79
N ARG A 104 7.38 -0.51 1.24
CA ARG A 104 7.36 -1.78 0.49
C ARG A 104 6.66 -1.62 -0.86
N VAL A 105 5.55 -0.90 -0.91
CA VAL A 105 4.85 -0.60 -2.16
C VAL A 105 5.72 0.25 -3.09
N ASN A 106 6.30 1.33 -2.56
CA ASN A 106 7.16 2.23 -3.33
C ASN A 106 8.37 1.50 -3.89
N LEU A 107 8.99 0.56 -3.12
CA LEU A 107 10.09 -0.25 -3.62
C LEU A 107 9.71 -1.04 -4.89
N MET A 108 8.49 -1.58 -4.93
CA MET A 108 7.99 -2.24 -6.15
C MET A 108 7.76 -1.23 -7.28
N LEU A 109 7.14 -0.09 -6.98
CA LEU A 109 6.82 0.94 -7.97
C LEU A 109 8.08 1.52 -8.64
N ASP A 110 9.13 1.80 -7.86
CA ASP A 110 10.40 2.36 -8.34
C ASP A 110 11.13 1.41 -9.30
N ARG A 111 10.84 0.10 -9.24
CA ARG A 111 11.49 -0.93 -10.06
C ARG A 111 10.73 -1.28 -11.33
N ILE A 112 9.49 -0.85 -11.47
CA ILE A 112 8.64 -1.22 -12.62
C ILE A 112 9.26 -0.82 -13.96
N ASP A 113 9.74 0.41 -14.07
CA ASP A 113 10.22 0.95 -15.35
C ASP A 113 11.50 0.27 -15.83
N GLY A 114 12.37 -0.18 -14.92
CA GLY A 114 13.58 -0.93 -15.23
C GLY A 114 13.36 -2.41 -15.57
N SER A 115 12.15 -2.93 -15.41
CA SER A 115 11.85 -4.35 -15.66
C SER A 115 11.75 -4.69 -17.15
N LYS A 116 11.83 -5.99 -17.46
CA LYS A 116 11.68 -6.54 -18.83
C LYS A 116 10.21 -6.73 -19.24
N MET A 117 9.26 -6.26 -18.43
CA MET A 117 7.83 -6.36 -18.71
C MET A 117 7.41 -5.46 -19.86
N THR A 118 6.33 -5.85 -20.53
CA THR A 118 5.63 -5.00 -21.50
C THR A 118 4.95 -3.80 -20.78
N ASP A 119 4.61 -2.75 -21.53
CA ASP A 119 3.94 -1.57 -20.95
C ASP A 119 2.58 -1.93 -20.30
N VAL A 120 1.86 -2.91 -20.84
CA VAL A 120 0.60 -3.40 -20.28
C VAL A 120 0.83 -4.09 -18.94
N GLU A 121 1.84 -4.94 -18.84
CA GLU A 121 2.22 -5.62 -17.60
C GLU A 121 2.73 -4.63 -16.54
N LYS A 122 3.53 -3.66 -16.96
CA LYS A 122 3.99 -2.56 -16.09
C LYS A 122 2.81 -1.76 -15.55
N ALA A 123 1.84 -1.43 -16.40
CA ALA A 123 0.64 -0.69 -16.00
C ALA A 123 -0.22 -1.51 -15.02
N ASN A 124 -0.34 -2.83 -15.21
CA ASN A 124 -1.04 -3.71 -14.28
C ASN A 124 -0.37 -3.72 -12.90
N TRP A 125 0.94 -3.97 -12.82
CA TRP A 125 1.64 -4.00 -11.53
C TRP A 125 1.72 -2.64 -10.86
N ARG A 126 1.81 -1.56 -11.64
CA ARG A 126 1.66 -0.19 -11.11
C ARG A 126 0.29 0.01 -10.48
N SER A 127 -0.76 -0.50 -11.11
CA SER A 127 -2.13 -0.44 -10.59
C SER A 127 -2.29 -1.21 -9.28
N VAL A 128 -1.68 -2.38 -9.15
CA VAL A 128 -1.64 -3.15 -7.90
C VAL A 128 -0.91 -2.36 -6.80
N GLY A 129 0.23 -1.75 -7.12
CA GLY A 129 0.97 -0.89 -6.18
C GLY A 129 0.14 0.31 -5.74
N TYR A 130 -0.49 1.00 -6.69
CA TYR A 130 -1.35 2.17 -6.41
C TYR A 130 -2.56 1.82 -5.55
N PHE A 131 -3.15 0.64 -5.74
CA PHE A 131 -4.21 0.14 -4.87
C PHE A 131 -3.74 0.02 -3.41
N PHE A 132 -2.62 -0.66 -3.16
CA PHE A 132 -2.11 -0.86 -1.80
C PHE A 132 -1.62 0.46 -1.16
N ARG A 133 -0.99 1.35 -1.94
CA ARG A 133 -0.59 2.68 -1.49
C ARG A 133 -1.79 3.51 -1.08
N SER A 134 -2.79 3.59 -1.95
CA SER A 134 -4.05 4.30 -1.68
C SER A 134 -4.79 3.76 -0.47
N TYR A 135 -4.83 2.44 -0.31
CA TYR A 135 -5.44 1.80 0.85
C TYR A 135 -4.82 2.27 2.17
N ARG A 136 -3.48 2.37 2.22
CA ARG A 136 -2.77 2.84 3.41
C ARG A 136 -2.88 4.35 3.60
N TYR A 137 -2.80 5.12 2.54
CA TYR A 137 -3.02 6.56 2.65
C TYR A 137 -4.46 6.94 3.02
N LEU A 138 -5.46 6.19 2.58
CA LEU A 138 -6.83 6.37 3.06
C LEU A 138 -6.94 6.16 4.59
N SER A 139 -6.27 5.15 5.12
CA SER A 139 -6.22 4.91 6.56
C SER A 139 -5.55 6.07 7.31
N LEU A 140 -4.43 6.60 6.79
CA LEU A 140 -3.72 7.75 7.35
C LEU A 140 -4.57 9.03 7.24
N LEU A 141 -5.17 9.28 6.07
CA LEU A 141 -6.02 10.44 5.82
C LEU A 141 -7.24 10.47 6.75
N SER A 142 -7.87 9.32 6.96
CA SER A 142 -9.03 9.22 7.85
C SER A 142 -8.68 9.45 9.32
N ALA A 143 -7.50 9.04 9.75
CA ALA A 143 -7.05 9.16 11.14
C ALA A 143 -6.43 10.54 11.46
N TYR A 144 -5.67 11.11 10.52
CA TYR A 144 -4.82 12.28 10.79
C TYR A 144 -5.08 13.48 9.89
N GLY A 145 -5.88 13.34 8.84
CA GLY A 145 -6.01 14.38 7.81
C GLY A 145 -4.75 14.47 6.94
N GLY A 146 -4.07 15.62 6.96
CA GLY A 146 -2.80 15.79 6.25
C GLY A 146 -1.67 14.97 6.88
N VAL A 147 -0.87 14.32 6.04
CA VAL A 147 0.28 13.48 6.41
C VAL A 147 1.41 13.66 5.39
N PRO A 148 2.65 13.29 5.66
CA PRO A 148 3.70 13.32 4.64
C PRO A 148 3.32 12.42 3.44
N TRP A 149 3.44 12.96 2.22
CA TRP A 149 3.29 12.17 1.00
C TRP A 149 4.66 11.64 0.57
N ILE A 150 4.76 10.32 0.43
CA ILE A 150 5.99 9.62 0.06
C ILE A 150 5.62 8.63 -1.05
N ASP A 151 6.08 8.88 -2.26
CA ASP A 151 5.74 8.12 -3.47
C ASP A 151 6.89 7.27 -4.02
N HIS A 152 8.06 7.32 -3.38
CA HIS A 152 9.26 6.56 -3.73
C HIS A 152 9.97 6.06 -2.47
N VAL A 153 11.04 5.28 -2.65
CA VAL A 153 11.90 4.85 -1.54
C VAL A 153 12.83 5.99 -1.15
N LEU A 154 12.61 6.55 0.04
CA LEU A 154 13.43 7.65 0.54
C LEU A 154 14.89 7.24 0.73
N SER A 155 15.79 8.13 0.34
CA SER A 155 17.20 8.10 0.67
C SER A 155 17.49 8.92 1.94
N ASP A 156 18.62 8.67 2.60
CA ASP A 156 18.96 9.29 3.89
C ASP A 156 19.22 10.80 3.78
N ASP A 157 19.46 11.32 2.57
CA ASP A 157 19.71 12.73 2.28
C ASP A 157 18.43 13.54 2.03
N GLU A 158 17.27 12.90 1.85
CA GLU A 158 15.97 13.56 1.64
C GLU A 158 15.36 14.09 2.96
N THR A 159 16.18 14.86 3.69
CA THR A 159 15.81 15.34 5.04
C THR A 159 14.59 16.28 5.04
N GLU A 160 14.32 16.96 3.94
CA GLU A 160 13.16 17.84 3.80
C GLU A 160 11.85 17.05 3.79
N LEU A 161 11.78 15.89 3.14
CA LEU A 161 10.63 15.00 3.18
C LEU A 161 10.48 14.31 4.53
N ILE A 162 11.59 13.93 5.16
CA ILE A 162 11.60 13.22 6.44
C ILE A 162 11.21 14.16 7.60
N LYS A 163 11.64 15.42 7.58
CA LYS A 163 11.49 16.37 8.68
C LYS A 163 10.55 17.55 8.33
N GLY A 164 10.09 17.61 7.10
CA GLY A 164 9.27 18.69 6.57
C GLY A 164 7.83 18.70 7.11
N PRO A 165 7.04 19.68 6.69
CA PRO A 165 5.63 19.77 7.04
C PRO A 165 4.85 18.60 6.43
N ARG A 166 3.70 18.29 7.02
CA ARG A 166 2.75 17.35 6.42
C ARG A 166 2.16 17.94 5.15
N ALA A 167 1.95 17.12 4.14
CA ALA A 167 1.12 17.48 3.01
C ALA A 167 -0.33 17.75 3.48
N SER A 168 -1.01 18.63 2.80
CA SER A 168 -2.39 18.98 3.14
C SER A 168 -3.34 17.78 2.88
N ARG A 169 -4.50 17.81 3.53
CA ARG A 169 -5.57 16.85 3.23
C ARG A 169 -5.93 16.83 1.75
N ASP A 170 -6.00 18.01 1.13
CA ASP A 170 -6.36 18.16 -0.28
C ASP A 170 -5.36 17.48 -1.20
N GLU A 171 -4.08 17.63 -0.92
CA GLU A 171 -3.00 17.02 -1.66
C GLU A 171 -3.02 15.49 -1.53
N ILE A 172 -3.13 14.97 -0.30
CA ILE A 172 -3.23 13.51 -0.08
C ILE A 172 -4.46 12.93 -0.77
N ALA A 173 -5.62 13.60 -0.66
CA ALA A 173 -6.84 13.13 -1.31
C ALA A 173 -6.74 13.17 -2.83
N GLY A 174 -6.05 14.18 -3.39
CA GLY A 174 -5.74 14.25 -4.83
C GLY A 174 -4.92 13.07 -5.30
N HIS A 175 -3.83 12.77 -4.63
CA HIS A 175 -2.95 11.63 -4.97
C HIS A 175 -3.65 10.28 -4.85
N ILE A 176 -4.47 10.08 -3.81
CA ILE A 176 -5.28 8.84 -3.69
C ILE A 176 -6.24 8.70 -4.86
N LEU A 177 -6.90 9.80 -5.26
CA LEU A 177 -7.83 9.78 -6.39
C LEU A 177 -7.12 9.43 -7.70
N GLU A 178 -5.99 10.08 -7.98
CA GLU A 178 -5.18 9.84 -9.17
C GLU A 178 -4.67 8.40 -9.24
N ASP A 179 -4.12 7.88 -8.15
CA ASP A 179 -3.63 6.51 -8.05
C ASP A 179 -4.75 5.50 -8.34
N LEU A 180 -5.92 5.68 -7.73
CA LEU A 180 -7.04 4.76 -7.90
C LEU A 180 -7.69 4.85 -9.28
N GLN A 181 -7.77 6.03 -9.88
CA GLN A 181 -8.26 6.20 -11.25
C GLN A 181 -7.31 5.57 -12.27
N PHE A 182 -6.00 5.73 -12.08
CA PHE A 182 -5.02 5.01 -12.89
C PHE A 182 -5.19 3.50 -12.75
N ALA A 183 -5.31 3.02 -11.52
CA ALA A 183 -5.46 1.60 -11.24
C ALA A 183 -6.75 1.02 -11.84
N GLU A 184 -7.89 1.70 -11.73
CA GLU A 184 -9.16 1.27 -12.34
C GLU A 184 -9.04 1.06 -13.84
N LYS A 185 -8.30 1.95 -14.51
CA LYS A 185 -8.13 1.93 -15.97
C LYS A 185 -7.22 0.81 -16.46
N ASN A 186 -6.19 0.46 -15.69
CA ASN A 186 -5.06 -0.32 -16.18
C ASN A 186 -4.89 -1.70 -15.53
N ILE A 187 -5.60 -1.97 -14.43
CA ILE A 187 -5.50 -3.27 -13.76
C ILE A 187 -6.17 -4.38 -14.56
N ASN A 188 -5.65 -5.59 -14.47
CA ASN A 188 -6.29 -6.77 -15.02
C ASN A 188 -7.70 -6.94 -14.45
N VAL A 189 -8.69 -7.12 -15.32
CA VAL A 189 -10.11 -7.20 -14.93
C VAL A 189 -10.36 -8.31 -13.91
N ASN A 190 -9.73 -9.46 -14.11
CA ASN A 190 -9.87 -10.64 -13.25
C ASN A 190 -8.73 -10.80 -12.24
N GLY A 191 -7.79 -9.84 -12.17
CA GLY A 191 -6.58 -9.94 -11.35
C GLY A 191 -5.66 -11.07 -11.79
N GLU A 192 -4.86 -11.58 -10.86
CA GLU A 192 -3.86 -12.65 -11.07
C GLU A 192 -4.40 -14.05 -10.70
N GLY A 193 -5.68 -14.17 -10.48
CA GLY A 193 -6.36 -15.38 -10.08
C GLY A 193 -7.34 -15.15 -8.93
N ARG A 194 -7.83 -16.24 -8.36
CA ARG A 194 -8.81 -16.18 -7.27
C ARG A 194 -8.20 -15.46 -6.05
N ASN A 195 -8.99 -14.60 -5.41
CA ASN A 195 -8.60 -13.85 -4.20
C ASN A 195 -7.44 -12.86 -4.41
N THR A 196 -7.27 -12.36 -5.62
CA THR A 196 -6.29 -11.29 -5.90
C THR A 196 -6.98 -9.97 -6.20
N ILE A 197 -6.23 -8.88 -6.03
CA ILE A 197 -6.74 -7.55 -6.39
C ILE A 197 -7.04 -7.52 -7.88
N ASN A 198 -8.26 -7.08 -8.20
CA ASN A 198 -8.80 -6.98 -9.55
C ASN A 198 -9.52 -5.65 -9.73
N LYS A 199 -10.08 -5.42 -10.91
CA LYS A 199 -10.78 -4.17 -11.22
C LYS A 199 -11.92 -3.86 -10.24
N ALA A 200 -12.70 -4.86 -9.85
CA ALA A 200 -13.80 -4.66 -8.90
C ALA A 200 -13.29 -4.26 -7.51
N CYS A 201 -12.16 -4.80 -7.06
CA CYS A 201 -11.53 -4.40 -5.79
C CYS A 201 -11.09 -2.93 -5.84
N VAL A 202 -10.47 -2.50 -6.95
CA VAL A 202 -10.06 -1.10 -7.14
C VAL A 202 -11.29 -0.18 -7.15
N GLN A 203 -12.33 -0.54 -7.89
CA GLN A 203 -13.58 0.21 -7.94
C GLN A 203 -14.26 0.31 -6.57
N ALA A 204 -14.27 -0.75 -5.81
CA ALA A 204 -14.82 -0.75 -4.46
C ALA A 204 -14.05 0.20 -3.52
N LEU A 205 -12.73 0.19 -3.58
CA LEU A 205 -11.90 1.10 -2.79
C LEU A 205 -12.08 2.55 -3.26
N LEU A 206 -12.12 2.80 -4.56
CA LEU A 206 -12.35 4.13 -5.14
C LEU A 206 -13.71 4.68 -4.73
N SER A 207 -14.77 3.87 -4.83
CA SER A 207 -16.11 4.26 -4.37
C SER A 207 -16.12 4.61 -2.89
N ARG A 208 -15.55 3.76 -2.03
CA ARG A 208 -15.47 3.99 -0.59
C ARG A 208 -14.68 5.25 -0.25
N PHE A 209 -13.53 5.44 -0.87
CA PHE A 209 -12.70 6.63 -0.69
C PHE A 209 -13.46 7.90 -1.11
N CYS A 210 -14.05 7.89 -2.30
CA CYS A 210 -14.78 9.05 -2.83
C CYS A 210 -16.02 9.38 -2.01
N LEU A 211 -16.71 8.39 -1.46
CA LEU A 211 -17.82 8.63 -0.54
C LEU A 211 -17.33 9.30 0.75
N PHE A 212 -16.30 8.74 1.35
CA PHE A 212 -15.71 9.26 2.59
C PHE A 212 -15.22 10.71 2.41
N GLU A 213 -14.37 10.95 1.42
CA GLU A 213 -13.79 12.28 1.21
C GLU A 213 -14.83 13.30 0.75
N GLY A 214 -15.74 12.91 -0.14
CA GLY A 214 -16.81 13.79 -0.61
C GLY A 214 -17.77 14.20 0.50
N THR A 215 -18.18 13.28 1.37
CA THR A 215 -19.03 13.58 2.53
C THR A 215 -18.27 14.40 3.57
N TRP A 216 -17.02 14.05 3.86
CA TRP A 216 -16.17 14.84 4.74
C TRP A 216 -16.11 16.30 4.30
N ARG A 217 -15.79 16.54 3.02
CA ARG A 217 -15.73 17.90 2.45
C ARG A 217 -17.06 18.63 2.55
N LYS A 218 -18.14 17.96 2.21
CA LYS A 218 -19.48 18.53 2.26
C LYS A 218 -19.86 19.00 3.66
N TYR A 219 -19.64 18.16 4.67
CA TYR A 219 -20.04 18.48 6.05
C TYR A 219 -19.09 19.43 6.76
N HIS A 220 -17.86 19.57 6.28
CA HIS A 220 -16.88 20.52 6.84
C HIS A 220 -16.74 21.80 6.01
N GLY A 221 -17.59 22.01 5.02
CA GLY A 221 -17.57 23.23 4.19
C GLY A 221 -16.31 23.37 3.32
N LEU A 222 -15.66 22.26 2.96
CA LEU A 222 -14.49 22.27 2.10
C LEU A 222 -14.89 22.26 0.61
N ASN A 223 -13.99 22.73 -0.23
CA ASN A 223 -14.19 22.77 -1.68
C ASN A 223 -14.15 21.35 -2.30
N ASN A 224 -14.67 21.25 -3.54
CA ASN A 224 -14.55 20.03 -4.38
C ASN A 224 -15.29 18.77 -3.86
N ALA A 225 -16.20 18.88 -2.90
CA ALA A 225 -17.01 17.76 -2.41
C ALA A 225 -17.73 17.04 -3.57
N GLU A 226 -18.28 17.79 -4.51
CA GLU A 226 -19.06 17.26 -5.63
C GLU A 226 -18.20 16.41 -6.60
N THR A 227 -16.93 16.72 -6.77
CA THR A 227 -16.00 15.93 -7.61
C THR A 227 -15.90 14.50 -7.10
N TYR A 228 -15.67 14.34 -5.82
CA TYR A 228 -15.58 13.01 -5.18
C TYR A 228 -16.93 12.29 -5.19
N LEU A 229 -18.02 12.97 -4.86
CA LEU A 229 -19.36 12.35 -4.83
C LEU A 229 -19.84 11.92 -6.22
N ARG A 230 -19.51 12.68 -7.27
CA ARG A 230 -19.79 12.27 -8.66
C ARG A 230 -19.00 11.02 -9.04
N GLU A 231 -17.72 10.98 -8.70
CA GLU A 231 -16.86 9.82 -8.96
C GLU A 231 -17.35 8.58 -8.20
N CYS A 232 -17.72 8.75 -6.93
CA CYS A 232 -18.36 7.68 -6.15
C CYS A 232 -19.59 7.14 -6.86
N LYS A 233 -20.50 8.03 -7.32
CA LYS A 233 -21.72 7.64 -8.03
C LYS A 233 -21.41 6.87 -9.31
N ARG A 234 -20.44 7.34 -10.12
CA ARG A 234 -20.03 6.69 -11.38
C ARG A 234 -19.56 5.26 -11.12
N VAL A 235 -18.59 5.12 -10.23
CA VAL A 235 -17.94 3.83 -9.96
C VAL A 235 -18.92 2.84 -9.31
N SER A 236 -19.74 3.32 -8.37
CA SER A 236 -20.76 2.48 -7.73
C SER A 236 -21.81 1.99 -8.74
N ALA A 237 -22.22 2.83 -9.68
CA ALA A 237 -23.17 2.41 -10.72
C ALA A 237 -22.58 1.30 -11.62
N GLU A 238 -21.31 1.39 -11.99
CA GLU A 238 -20.61 0.34 -12.75
C GLU A 238 -20.50 -0.97 -11.98
N LEU A 239 -20.18 -0.90 -10.67
CA LEU A 239 -20.13 -2.08 -9.80
C LEU A 239 -21.49 -2.75 -9.68
N ILE A 240 -22.56 -1.97 -9.45
CA ILE A 240 -23.93 -2.51 -9.36
C ILE A 240 -24.36 -3.13 -10.68
N GLN A 241 -23.96 -2.56 -11.81
CA GLN A 241 -24.26 -3.15 -13.12
C GLN A 241 -23.54 -4.48 -13.33
N THR A 242 -22.29 -4.59 -12.84
CA THR A 242 -21.49 -5.81 -12.97
C THR A 242 -21.91 -6.89 -11.99
N TYR A 243 -22.33 -6.49 -10.78
CA TYR A 243 -22.74 -7.37 -9.68
C TYR A 243 -24.14 -6.98 -9.17
N PRO A 244 -25.19 -7.25 -9.96
CA PRO A 244 -26.55 -6.79 -9.64
C PRO A 244 -27.16 -7.47 -8.43
N ASN A 245 -26.73 -8.68 -8.11
CA ASN A 245 -27.26 -9.49 -7.01
C ASN A 245 -26.19 -9.79 -5.97
N VAL A 246 -26.27 -9.12 -4.83
CA VAL A 246 -25.42 -9.44 -3.68
C VAL A 246 -25.69 -10.84 -3.14
N ALA A 247 -26.94 -11.33 -3.30
CA ALA A 247 -27.34 -12.67 -2.87
C ALA A 247 -26.56 -13.80 -3.58
N ASP A 248 -26.21 -13.62 -4.85
CA ASP A 248 -25.44 -14.63 -5.61
C ASP A 248 -24.03 -14.85 -5.02
N CYS A 249 -23.51 -13.85 -4.30
CA CYS A 249 -22.25 -13.98 -3.57
C CYS A 249 -22.41 -14.72 -2.22
N TYR A 250 -23.64 -14.77 -1.67
CA TYR A 250 -23.92 -15.39 -0.37
C TYR A 250 -24.33 -16.86 -0.49
N ASP A 251 -24.88 -17.29 -1.62
CA ASP A 251 -25.24 -18.70 -1.83
C ASP A 251 -24.03 -19.63 -1.76
N ASP A 252 -22.86 -19.15 -2.21
CA ASP A 252 -21.59 -19.88 -2.07
C ASP A 252 -21.07 -19.91 -0.62
N LEU A 253 -21.44 -18.95 0.22
CA LEU A 253 -21.06 -18.92 1.63
C LEU A 253 -21.95 -19.81 2.50
N SER A 254 -23.24 -19.95 2.17
CA SER A 254 -24.16 -20.80 2.90
C SER A 254 -23.86 -22.30 2.73
N VAL A 255 -23.26 -22.68 1.61
CA VAL A 255 -22.83 -24.07 1.32
C VAL A 255 -21.61 -24.51 2.13
N HIS A 256 -20.81 -23.58 2.63
CA HIS A 256 -19.62 -23.87 3.42
C HIS A 256 -19.82 -23.85 4.94
N TRP A 257 -21.02 -23.52 5.44
CA TRP A 257 -21.34 -23.44 6.86
C TRP A 257 -22.31 -24.54 7.35
N ASN A 258 -22.69 -25.48 6.50
CA ASN A 258 -23.38 -26.73 6.81
C ASN A 258 -22.38 -27.90 6.58
#